data_85026ed2463d36e1c3e3a6bc4e41eb91
#
_entry.id   85026ed2463d36e1c3e3a6bc4e41eb91
#
_cell.length_a   1.000
_cell.length_b   1.000
_cell.length_c   1.000
_cell.angle_alpha   90.00
_cell.angle_beta   90.00
_cell.angle_gamma   90.00
#
_symmetry.space_group_name_H-M   'P 1'
#
loop_
_entity.id
_entity.type
_entity.pdbx_description
1 polymer ?
#
loop_
_entity_poly.entity_id
_entity_poly.type
_entity_poly.pdbx_seq_one_letter_code
_entity_poly.pdbx_strand_id
1 'polypeptide(L)'
;MSDISQQLSALRNEIDSIDQGIVELLARRLDVCKEVAEVKSQVDAAVIQPQRVREVLTTRRQWAIDKNVDADFAEQIFRTLLAETHRIEVAHGRDESAPLKDAEMNGASALDTVACRIDHVVVAVTDITAACSFFTQMGFRVSPTDDTEMFLAEAGGVLVVLLGAGNDAAVQAHLDEHGSGVQHIAIEVLNAGFTQQALSAIGVPLLTDVIVDHDGHEQLFTVLDPVSGVQLGFISRTGHRLPLNSHNVRALFAVVPD
;
A
#
# COMPACT_ATOMS: atom_id res chain seq x y z
N MET A 1 -8.14 -26.33 -38.48
CA MET A 1 -7.32 -25.30 -37.69
C MET A 1 -7.89 -23.89 -37.85
N SER A 2 -8.54 -23.51 -38.94
CA SER A 2 -9.15 -22.16 -39.11
C SER A 2 -10.32 -21.87 -38.21
N ASP A 3 -11.17 -22.83 -37.87
CA ASP A 3 -12.39 -22.64 -37.05
C ASP A 3 -12.06 -22.37 -35.59
N ILE A 4 -11.17 -23.12 -34.97
CA ILE A 4 -10.74 -22.89 -33.57
C ILE A 4 -10.05 -21.52 -33.42
N SER A 5 -9.23 -21.12 -34.43
CA SER A 5 -8.56 -19.81 -34.39
C SER A 5 -9.57 -18.66 -34.51
N GLN A 6 -10.63 -18.82 -35.31
CA GLN A 6 -11.69 -17.83 -35.43
C GLN A 6 -12.53 -17.74 -34.14
N GLN A 7 -12.87 -18.89 -33.52
CA GLN A 7 -13.58 -18.92 -32.26
C GLN A 7 -12.78 -18.23 -31.13
N LEU A 8 -11.47 -18.53 -31.02
CA LEU A 8 -10.59 -17.86 -30.05
C LEU A 8 -10.50 -16.35 -30.29
N SER A 9 -10.43 -15.92 -31.54
CA SER A 9 -10.42 -14.49 -31.87
C SER A 9 -11.72 -13.80 -31.48
N ALA A 10 -12.86 -14.42 -31.74
CA ALA A 10 -14.16 -13.87 -31.32
C ALA A 10 -14.28 -13.72 -29.80
N LEU A 11 -13.86 -14.73 -29.03
CA LEU A 11 -13.87 -14.67 -27.56
C LEU A 11 -12.92 -13.62 -27.00
N ARG A 12 -11.74 -13.44 -27.62
CA ARG A 12 -10.81 -12.35 -27.23
C ARG A 12 -11.41 -10.99 -27.49
N ASN A 13 -12.06 -10.77 -28.63
CA ASN A 13 -12.72 -9.50 -28.92
C ASN A 13 -13.88 -9.22 -27.93
N GLU A 14 -14.59 -10.26 -27.50
CA GLU A 14 -15.62 -10.12 -26.46
C GLU A 14 -14.99 -9.71 -25.11
N ILE A 15 -13.88 -10.34 -24.70
CA ILE A 15 -13.12 -9.98 -23.50
C ILE A 15 -12.65 -8.53 -23.61
N ASP A 16 -12.05 -8.11 -24.71
CA ASP A 16 -11.57 -6.74 -24.94
C ASP A 16 -12.71 -5.71 -24.80
N SER A 17 -13.91 -6.05 -25.30
CA SER A 17 -15.11 -5.19 -25.15
C SER A 17 -15.57 -5.10 -23.69
N ILE A 18 -15.52 -6.19 -22.94
CA ILE A 18 -15.84 -6.21 -21.50
C ILE A 18 -14.81 -5.39 -20.73
N ASP A 19 -13.52 -5.55 -21.01
CA ASP A 19 -12.43 -4.82 -20.36
C ASP A 19 -12.54 -3.30 -20.62
N GLN A 20 -12.91 -2.91 -21.86
CA GLN A 20 -13.21 -1.51 -22.15
C GLN A 20 -14.35 -0.99 -21.28
N GLY A 21 -15.44 -1.74 -21.14
CA GLY A 21 -16.56 -1.38 -20.26
C GLY A 21 -16.15 -1.27 -18.79
N ILE A 22 -15.25 -2.12 -18.31
CA ILE A 22 -14.70 -2.03 -16.96
C ILE A 22 -13.94 -0.72 -16.78
N VAL A 23 -13.08 -0.34 -17.75
CA VAL A 23 -12.31 0.92 -17.69
C VAL A 23 -13.25 2.13 -17.69
N GLU A 24 -14.29 2.12 -18.50
CA GLU A 24 -15.32 3.19 -18.54
C GLU A 24 -16.05 3.33 -17.19
N LEU A 25 -16.42 2.20 -16.56
CA LEU A 25 -17.06 2.20 -15.24
C LEU A 25 -16.09 2.65 -14.14
N LEU A 26 -14.81 2.29 -14.22
CA LEU A 26 -13.79 2.80 -13.30
C LEU A 26 -13.62 4.31 -13.41
N ALA A 27 -13.51 4.86 -14.63
CA ALA A 27 -13.42 6.30 -14.86
C ALA A 27 -14.61 7.03 -14.24
N ARG A 28 -15.84 6.58 -14.53
CA ARG A 28 -17.06 7.14 -13.96
C ARG A 28 -17.08 7.07 -12.43
N ARG A 29 -16.64 5.94 -11.85
CA ARG A 29 -16.58 5.79 -10.40
C ARG A 29 -15.63 6.78 -9.77
N LEU A 30 -14.44 6.99 -10.36
CA LEU A 30 -13.44 7.95 -9.87
C LEU A 30 -13.95 9.39 -9.96
N ASP A 31 -14.69 9.75 -11.01
CA ASP A 31 -15.30 11.08 -11.12
C ASP A 31 -16.34 11.31 -10.01
N VAL A 32 -17.20 10.34 -9.74
CA VAL A 32 -18.13 10.42 -8.59
C VAL A 32 -17.38 10.54 -7.25
N CYS A 33 -16.22 9.89 -7.10
CA CYS A 33 -15.41 10.03 -5.89
C CYS A 33 -14.83 11.44 -5.71
N LYS A 34 -14.47 12.13 -6.80
CA LYS A 34 -14.07 13.55 -6.74
C LYS A 34 -15.22 14.43 -6.27
N GLU A 35 -16.42 14.23 -6.79
CA GLU A 35 -17.63 14.94 -6.34
C GLU A 35 -17.90 14.67 -4.83
N VAL A 36 -17.74 13.43 -4.37
CA VAL A 36 -17.85 13.09 -2.94
C VAL A 36 -16.80 13.83 -2.11
N ALA A 37 -15.55 13.91 -2.58
CA ALA A 37 -14.49 14.66 -1.91
C ALA A 37 -14.84 16.15 -1.77
N GLU A 38 -15.36 16.77 -2.82
CA GLU A 38 -15.82 18.16 -2.80
C GLU A 38 -16.95 18.38 -1.78
N VAL A 39 -17.95 17.47 -1.74
CA VAL A 39 -19.05 17.56 -0.75
C VAL A 39 -18.53 17.38 0.66
N LYS A 40 -17.68 16.39 0.91
CA LYS A 40 -17.07 16.16 2.23
C LYS A 40 -16.26 17.37 2.70
N SER A 41 -15.56 18.07 1.81
CA SER A 41 -14.78 19.26 2.15
C SER A 41 -15.64 20.41 2.68
N GLN A 42 -16.91 20.47 2.31
CA GLN A 42 -17.83 21.52 2.77
C GLN A 42 -18.40 21.27 4.16
N VAL A 43 -18.40 20.01 4.64
CA VAL A 43 -19.06 19.59 5.89
C VAL A 43 -18.10 19.05 6.93
N ASP A 44 -16.79 19.19 6.73
CA ASP A 44 -15.74 18.69 7.62
C ASP A 44 -15.94 17.22 8.03
N ALA A 45 -16.41 16.40 7.08
CA ALA A 45 -16.61 14.97 7.30
C ALA A 45 -15.29 14.19 7.12
N ALA A 46 -15.00 13.19 7.93
CA ALA A 46 -13.80 12.40 7.82
C ALA A 46 -13.66 11.76 6.42
N VAL A 47 -12.44 11.74 5.87
CA VAL A 47 -12.14 11.09 4.59
C VAL A 47 -12.48 9.62 4.69
N ILE A 48 -11.97 8.95 5.74
CA ILE A 48 -12.27 7.55 6.03
C ILE A 48 -13.41 7.45 7.03
N GLN A 49 -14.38 6.63 6.68
CA GLN A 49 -15.48 6.22 7.53
C GLN A 49 -15.42 4.68 7.63
N PRO A 50 -14.83 4.12 8.70
CA PRO A 50 -14.57 2.67 8.82
C PRO A 50 -15.84 1.83 8.66
N GLN A 51 -16.97 2.29 9.19
CA GLN A 51 -18.26 1.61 9.00
C GLN A 51 -18.62 1.53 7.51
N ARG A 52 -18.42 2.63 6.76
CA ARG A 52 -18.70 2.66 5.32
C ARG A 52 -17.78 1.73 4.53
N VAL A 53 -16.50 1.63 4.91
CA VAL A 53 -15.56 0.67 4.30
C VAL A 53 -16.06 -0.75 4.50
N ARG A 54 -16.43 -1.13 5.74
CA ARG A 54 -16.99 -2.46 6.04
C ARG A 54 -18.28 -2.75 5.25
N GLU A 55 -19.20 -1.81 5.17
CA GLU A 55 -20.42 -1.94 4.37
C GLU A 55 -20.11 -2.16 2.88
N VAL A 56 -19.15 -1.40 2.35
CA VAL A 56 -18.70 -1.56 0.96
C VAL A 56 -18.18 -2.96 0.74
N LEU A 57 -17.22 -3.43 1.52
CA LEU A 57 -16.60 -4.74 1.33
C LEU A 57 -17.63 -5.86 1.49
N THR A 58 -18.45 -5.83 2.55
CA THR A 58 -19.50 -6.83 2.79
C THR A 58 -20.49 -6.91 1.63
N THR A 59 -20.95 -5.76 1.15
CA THR A 59 -21.96 -5.70 0.07
C THR A 59 -21.38 -6.22 -1.26
N ARG A 60 -20.09 -5.91 -1.57
CA ARG A 60 -19.45 -6.34 -2.82
C ARG A 60 -19.16 -7.84 -2.81
N ARG A 61 -18.77 -8.38 -1.66
CA ARG A 61 -18.68 -9.84 -1.48
C ARG A 61 -20.02 -10.52 -1.78
N GLN A 62 -21.13 -9.99 -1.22
CA GLN A 62 -22.44 -10.54 -1.49
C GLN A 62 -22.82 -10.46 -2.97
N TRP A 63 -22.57 -9.32 -3.63
CA TRP A 63 -22.83 -9.18 -5.07
C TRP A 63 -22.00 -10.15 -5.93
N ALA A 64 -20.77 -10.43 -5.53
CA ALA A 64 -19.93 -11.43 -6.20
C ALA A 64 -20.54 -12.83 -6.08
N ILE A 65 -20.96 -13.22 -4.88
CA ILE A 65 -21.64 -14.50 -4.62
C ILE A 65 -22.89 -14.63 -5.49
N ASP A 66 -23.74 -13.60 -5.53
CA ASP A 66 -24.98 -13.56 -6.31
C ASP A 66 -24.73 -13.68 -7.83
N LYS A 67 -23.54 -13.34 -8.28
CA LYS A 67 -23.10 -13.42 -9.69
C LYS A 67 -22.18 -14.58 -9.98
N ASN A 68 -21.97 -15.48 -9.02
CA ASN A 68 -21.07 -16.64 -9.14
C ASN A 68 -19.62 -16.21 -9.45
N VAL A 69 -19.18 -15.10 -8.86
CA VAL A 69 -17.79 -14.62 -8.86
C VAL A 69 -17.17 -14.93 -7.51
N ASP A 70 -15.89 -15.27 -7.47
CA ASP A 70 -15.17 -15.49 -6.22
C ASP A 70 -15.22 -14.24 -5.33
N ALA A 71 -15.66 -14.39 -4.09
CA ALA A 71 -15.89 -13.28 -3.18
C ALA A 71 -14.58 -12.65 -2.68
N ASP A 72 -13.52 -13.44 -2.52
CA ASP A 72 -12.21 -12.95 -2.07
C ASP A 72 -11.52 -12.18 -3.20
N PHE A 73 -11.64 -12.67 -4.43
CA PHE A 73 -11.18 -11.94 -5.62
C PHE A 73 -11.89 -10.58 -5.77
N ALA A 74 -13.22 -10.57 -5.62
CA ALA A 74 -13.98 -9.32 -5.68
C ALA A 74 -13.55 -8.35 -4.58
N GLU A 75 -13.38 -8.83 -3.34
CA GLU A 75 -12.92 -8.00 -2.22
C GLU A 75 -11.56 -7.35 -2.50
N GLN A 76 -10.59 -8.11 -3.03
CA GLN A 76 -9.27 -7.57 -3.37
C GLN A 76 -9.35 -6.42 -4.39
N ILE A 77 -10.20 -6.58 -5.42
CA ILE A 77 -10.45 -5.49 -6.39
C ILE A 77 -11.00 -4.26 -5.68
N PHE A 78 -12.00 -4.43 -4.80
CA PHE A 78 -12.61 -3.30 -4.12
C PHE A 78 -11.72 -2.67 -3.05
N ARG A 79 -10.83 -3.41 -2.39
CA ARG A 79 -9.79 -2.84 -1.52
C ARG A 79 -8.82 -1.94 -2.32
N THR A 80 -8.40 -2.37 -3.52
CA THR A 80 -7.59 -1.54 -4.42
C THR A 80 -8.35 -0.28 -4.87
N LEU A 81 -9.63 -0.39 -5.19
CA LEU A 81 -10.48 0.75 -5.56
C LEU A 81 -10.73 1.71 -4.40
N LEU A 82 -10.81 1.22 -3.17
CA LEU A 82 -10.91 2.06 -1.98
C LEU A 82 -9.62 2.84 -1.72
N ALA A 83 -8.46 2.20 -1.86
CA ALA A 83 -7.17 2.87 -1.76
C ALA A 83 -7.03 3.99 -2.79
N GLU A 84 -7.45 3.75 -4.05
CA GLU A 84 -7.44 4.77 -5.10
C GLU A 84 -8.40 5.93 -4.80
N THR A 85 -9.62 5.63 -4.32
CA THR A 85 -10.59 6.64 -3.91
C THR A 85 -10.03 7.51 -2.80
N HIS A 86 -9.41 6.88 -1.80
CA HIS A 86 -8.79 7.57 -0.69
C HIS A 86 -7.71 8.56 -1.15
N ARG A 87 -6.80 8.13 -2.03
CA ARG A 87 -5.78 9.02 -2.63
C ARG A 87 -6.38 10.25 -3.31
N ILE A 88 -7.51 10.07 -4.01
CA ILE A 88 -8.22 11.18 -4.66
C ILE A 88 -8.80 12.14 -3.60
N GLU A 89 -9.42 11.61 -2.56
CA GLU A 89 -10.04 12.42 -1.50
C GLU A 89 -8.99 13.24 -0.74
N VAL A 90 -7.82 12.67 -0.47
CA VAL A 90 -6.69 13.36 0.21
C VAL A 90 -6.07 14.43 -0.69
N ALA A 91 -5.83 14.12 -1.95
CA ALA A 91 -5.26 15.07 -2.90
C ALA A 91 -6.11 16.36 -3.07
N HIS A 92 -7.39 16.32 -2.67
CA HIS A 92 -8.29 17.49 -2.67
C HIS A 92 -8.21 18.35 -1.39
N GLY A 93 -7.17 18.17 -0.57
CA GLY A 93 -6.78 19.14 0.47
C GLY A 93 -7.33 18.91 1.86
N ARG A 94 -7.48 17.65 2.27
CA ARG A 94 -7.83 17.32 3.65
C ARG A 94 -6.61 16.98 4.48
N ASP A 95 -6.58 17.54 5.69
CA ASP A 95 -5.65 17.14 6.74
C ASP A 95 -6.08 15.77 7.29
N GLU A 96 -5.35 14.72 6.91
CA GLU A 96 -5.61 13.35 7.36
C GLU A 96 -5.16 13.09 8.80
N SER A 97 -4.29 13.94 9.34
CA SER A 97 -3.80 13.81 10.70
C SER A 97 -4.88 14.08 11.77
N ALA A 98 -6.05 14.60 11.36
CA ALA A 98 -7.16 14.80 12.28
C ALA A 98 -7.70 13.44 12.78
N PRO A 99 -7.71 13.21 14.12
CA PRO A 99 -8.22 11.97 14.68
C PRO A 99 -9.67 11.76 14.27
N LEU A 100 -10.00 10.55 13.82
CA LEU A 100 -11.38 10.16 13.51
C LEU A 100 -12.22 10.24 14.80
N LYS A 101 -13.12 11.21 14.87
CA LYS A 101 -13.88 11.56 16.10
C LYS A 101 -14.81 10.45 16.60
N ASP A 102 -15.17 9.47 15.76
CA ASP A 102 -16.19 8.45 16.03
C ASP A 102 -15.79 7.02 15.60
N ALA A 103 -14.50 6.71 15.53
CA ALA A 103 -14.08 5.35 15.23
C ALA A 103 -14.36 4.46 16.46
N GLU A 104 -15.44 3.67 16.42
CA GLU A 104 -15.56 2.48 17.26
C GLU A 104 -14.40 1.54 16.92
N MET A 105 -13.34 1.63 17.71
CA MET A 105 -12.14 0.82 17.57
C MET A 105 -12.41 -0.55 18.17
N ASN A 106 -13.00 -1.43 17.41
CA ASN A 106 -13.16 -2.82 17.82
C ASN A 106 -11.87 -3.61 17.55
N GLY A 107 -10.86 -3.41 18.39
CA GLY A 107 -9.71 -4.32 18.54
C GLY A 107 -9.10 -4.87 17.24
N ALA A 108 -8.93 -6.19 17.18
CA ALA A 108 -8.25 -6.90 16.10
C ALA A 108 -8.86 -6.72 14.69
N SER A 109 -10.12 -6.29 14.57
CA SER A 109 -10.75 -6.08 13.26
C SER A 109 -10.49 -4.70 12.66
N ALA A 110 -9.85 -3.78 13.40
CA ALA A 110 -9.62 -2.41 12.93
C ALA A 110 -8.61 -2.37 11.78
N LEU A 111 -7.51 -3.10 11.90
CA LEU A 111 -6.51 -3.18 10.83
C LEU A 111 -7.10 -3.82 9.54
N ASP A 112 -7.86 -4.91 9.67
CA ASP A 112 -8.52 -5.55 8.52
C ASP A 112 -9.45 -4.59 7.77
N THR A 113 -10.05 -3.63 8.47
CA THR A 113 -10.91 -2.62 7.85
C THR A 113 -10.13 -1.69 6.92
N VAL A 114 -8.92 -1.28 7.28
CA VAL A 114 -8.16 -0.24 6.55
C VAL A 114 -7.00 -0.78 5.72
N ALA A 115 -6.54 -2.00 5.95
CA ALA A 115 -5.50 -2.62 5.17
C ALA A 115 -5.98 -2.94 3.73
N CYS A 116 -5.17 -2.59 2.73
CA CYS A 116 -5.50 -2.77 1.33
C CYS A 116 -4.71 -3.90 0.68
N ARG A 117 -3.38 -3.84 0.79
CA ARG A 117 -2.44 -4.78 0.13
C ARG A 117 -1.02 -4.59 0.68
N ILE A 118 -0.12 -5.48 0.30
CA ILE A 118 1.32 -5.21 0.43
C ILE A 118 1.67 -4.10 -0.58
N ASP A 119 2.25 -3.01 -0.09
CA ASP A 119 2.69 -1.90 -0.91
C ASP A 119 4.08 -2.16 -1.49
N HIS A 120 5.05 -2.46 -0.62
CA HIS A 120 6.41 -2.82 -0.99
C HIS A 120 7.08 -3.67 0.10
N VAL A 121 8.22 -4.24 -0.27
CA VAL A 121 9.11 -4.96 0.65
C VAL A 121 10.47 -4.28 0.58
N VAL A 122 11.05 -3.92 1.71
CA VAL A 122 12.42 -3.40 1.78
C VAL A 122 13.39 -4.52 2.09
N VAL A 123 14.41 -4.65 1.25
CA VAL A 123 15.50 -5.61 1.41
C VAL A 123 16.80 -4.82 1.59
N ALA A 124 17.37 -4.90 2.78
CA ALA A 124 18.69 -4.37 3.05
C ALA A 124 19.75 -5.30 2.48
N VAL A 125 20.77 -4.76 1.80
CA VAL A 125 21.79 -5.56 1.10
C VAL A 125 23.19 -5.02 1.33
N THR A 126 24.14 -5.93 1.49
CA THR A 126 25.56 -5.56 1.65
C THR A 126 26.24 -5.21 0.32
N ASP A 127 25.69 -5.70 -0.80
CA ASP A 127 26.16 -5.40 -2.16
C ASP A 127 24.98 -5.05 -3.06
N ILE A 128 24.76 -3.75 -3.23
CA ILE A 128 23.63 -3.23 -4.02
C ILE A 128 23.77 -3.58 -5.49
N THR A 129 25.00 -3.64 -6.03
CA THR A 129 25.25 -3.96 -7.44
C THR A 129 24.91 -5.42 -7.73
N ALA A 130 25.33 -6.34 -6.86
CA ALA A 130 24.99 -7.75 -6.99
C ALA A 130 23.49 -7.99 -6.83
N ALA A 131 22.84 -7.30 -5.90
CA ALA A 131 21.39 -7.38 -5.72
C ALA A 131 20.62 -6.88 -6.95
N CYS A 132 20.96 -5.71 -7.49
CA CYS A 132 20.35 -5.20 -8.73
C CYS A 132 20.54 -6.16 -9.90
N SER A 133 21.72 -6.75 -10.04
CA SER A 133 22.00 -7.76 -11.09
C SER A 133 21.11 -9.00 -10.91
N PHE A 134 20.96 -9.50 -9.69
CA PHE A 134 20.12 -10.65 -9.39
C PHE A 134 18.64 -10.41 -9.76
N PHE A 135 18.07 -9.28 -9.32
CA PHE A 135 16.68 -8.95 -9.64
C PHE A 135 16.47 -8.73 -11.14
N THR A 136 17.43 -8.09 -11.82
CA THR A 136 17.39 -7.92 -13.30
C THR A 136 17.41 -9.25 -14.02
N GLN A 137 18.24 -10.20 -13.59
CA GLN A 137 18.31 -11.55 -14.19
C GLN A 137 17.01 -12.33 -14.00
N MET A 138 16.27 -12.09 -12.93
CA MET A 138 14.94 -12.66 -12.69
C MET A 138 13.83 -11.99 -13.54
N GLY A 139 14.14 -10.93 -14.26
CA GLY A 139 13.17 -10.20 -15.08
C GLY A 139 12.48 -9.04 -14.41
N PHE A 140 12.94 -8.59 -13.24
CA PHE A 140 12.48 -7.35 -12.64
C PHE A 140 13.03 -6.15 -13.41
N ARG A 141 12.22 -5.11 -13.55
CA ARG A 141 12.67 -3.79 -13.98
C ARG A 141 13.30 -3.10 -12.77
N VAL A 142 14.62 -2.95 -12.80
CA VAL A 142 15.36 -2.26 -11.73
C VAL A 142 15.60 -0.81 -12.15
N SER A 143 15.18 0.14 -11.31
CA SER A 143 15.28 1.57 -11.56
C SER A 143 16.00 2.25 -10.39
N PRO A 144 16.92 3.21 -10.66
CA PRO A 144 17.52 4.03 -9.63
C PRO A 144 16.49 4.98 -9.01
N THR A 145 16.78 5.45 -7.80
CA THR A 145 16.06 6.55 -7.15
C THR A 145 16.97 7.80 -7.11
N ASP A 146 16.54 8.83 -6.41
CA ASP A 146 17.39 9.99 -6.05
C ASP A 146 18.49 9.62 -5.04
N ASP A 147 18.36 8.51 -4.35
CA ASP A 147 19.36 7.91 -3.47
C ASP A 147 20.21 6.89 -4.24
N THR A 148 21.52 7.11 -4.33
CA THR A 148 22.44 6.24 -5.09
C THR A 148 22.55 4.82 -4.55
N GLU A 149 22.14 4.59 -3.30
CA GLU A 149 22.15 3.28 -2.64
C GLU A 149 20.75 2.68 -2.51
N MET A 150 19.73 3.28 -3.15
CA MET A 150 18.37 2.75 -3.17
C MET A 150 17.88 2.55 -4.59
N PHE A 151 17.37 1.35 -4.87
CA PHE A 151 16.82 0.96 -6.17
C PHE A 151 15.43 0.34 -5.99
N LEU A 152 14.58 0.56 -6.99
CA LEU A 152 13.26 -0.06 -7.07
C LEU A 152 13.30 -1.22 -8.05
N ALA A 153 12.95 -2.41 -7.60
CA ALA A 153 12.81 -3.60 -8.44
C ALA A 153 11.31 -3.94 -8.57
N GLU A 154 10.78 -3.82 -9.79
CA GLU A 154 9.36 -3.98 -10.08
C GLU A 154 9.08 -5.14 -11.03
N ALA A 155 8.10 -5.95 -10.72
CA ALA A 155 7.59 -7.00 -11.61
C ALA A 155 6.10 -7.26 -11.34
N GLY A 156 5.23 -7.11 -12.35
CA GLY A 156 3.81 -7.46 -12.26
C GLY A 156 3.05 -6.81 -11.10
N GLY A 157 3.42 -5.57 -10.73
CA GLY A 157 2.82 -4.85 -9.60
C GLY A 157 3.45 -5.17 -8.23
N VAL A 158 4.41 -6.08 -8.17
CA VAL A 158 5.24 -6.33 -6.98
C VAL A 158 6.37 -5.30 -6.96
N LEU A 159 6.56 -4.64 -5.81
CA LEU A 159 7.63 -3.67 -5.59
C LEU A 159 8.56 -4.16 -4.47
N VAL A 160 9.82 -4.30 -4.81
CA VAL A 160 10.92 -4.54 -3.85
C VAL A 160 11.85 -3.34 -3.87
N VAL A 161 12.11 -2.78 -2.70
CA VAL A 161 13.08 -1.71 -2.50
C VAL A 161 14.39 -2.34 -2.08
N LEU A 162 15.43 -2.17 -2.87
CA LEU A 162 16.79 -2.61 -2.53
C LEU A 162 17.52 -1.44 -1.90
N LEU A 163 18.06 -1.64 -0.70
CA LEU A 163 18.73 -0.60 0.07
C LEU A 163 20.12 -1.05 0.51
N GLY A 164 21.15 -0.35 0.04
CA GLY A 164 22.51 -0.45 0.53
C GLY A 164 22.82 0.61 1.60
N ALA A 165 23.85 0.36 2.41
CA ALA A 165 24.24 1.30 3.44
C ALA A 165 24.84 2.60 2.86
N GLY A 166 25.69 2.50 1.85
CA GLY A 166 26.49 3.64 1.41
C GLY A 166 27.25 4.26 2.57
N ASN A 167 26.94 5.53 2.86
CA ASN A 167 27.52 6.25 4.00
C ASN A 167 26.61 6.29 5.23
N ASP A 168 25.49 5.57 5.23
CA ASP A 168 24.53 5.54 6.32
C ASP A 168 24.96 4.53 7.40
N ALA A 169 25.42 5.05 8.54
CA ALA A 169 25.93 4.24 9.64
C ALA A 169 24.82 3.37 10.29
N ALA A 170 23.56 3.81 10.26
CA ALA A 170 22.45 3.06 10.86
C ALA A 170 22.08 1.85 9.99
N VAL A 171 22.04 2.02 8.67
CA VAL A 171 21.85 0.91 7.73
C VAL A 171 23.05 -0.05 7.80
N GLN A 172 24.28 0.46 7.90
CA GLN A 172 25.47 -0.38 8.04
C GLN A 172 25.42 -1.21 9.32
N ALA A 173 25.05 -0.61 10.46
CA ALA A 173 24.92 -1.32 11.73
C ALA A 173 23.88 -2.45 11.66
N HIS A 174 22.75 -2.20 11.01
CA HIS A 174 21.73 -3.22 10.76
C HIS A 174 22.29 -4.38 9.92
N LEU A 175 23.01 -4.08 8.85
CA LEU A 175 23.62 -5.10 7.98
C LEU A 175 24.71 -5.89 8.69
N ASP A 176 25.50 -5.25 9.58
CA ASP A 176 26.52 -5.91 10.39
C ASP A 176 25.91 -6.88 11.40
N GLU A 177 24.74 -6.55 11.95
CA GLU A 177 24.03 -7.37 12.95
C GLU A 177 23.23 -8.49 12.32
N HIS A 178 22.48 -8.20 11.24
CA HIS A 178 21.48 -9.11 10.67
C HIS A 178 21.86 -9.67 9.30
N GLY A 179 22.87 -9.10 8.63
CA GLY A 179 23.21 -9.44 7.25
C GLY A 179 22.20 -8.89 6.23
N SER A 180 22.33 -9.34 4.98
CA SER A 180 21.36 -9.00 3.92
C SER A 180 20.06 -9.77 4.12
N GLY A 181 18.91 -9.08 3.98
CA GLY A 181 17.59 -9.72 4.11
C GLY A 181 16.44 -8.74 4.05
N VAL A 182 15.23 -9.28 4.21
CA VAL A 182 14.02 -8.46 4.32
C VAL A 182 14.09 -7.68 5.63
N GLN A 183 14.07 -6.35 5.52
CA GLN A 183 14.08 -5.48 6.68
C GLN A 183 12.64 -5.22 7.16
N HIS A 184 11.71 -4.88 6.26
CA HIS A 184 10.29 -4.79 6.60
C HIS A 184 9.39 -5.07 5.40
N ILE A 185 8.13 -5.33 5.71
CA ILE A 185 7.02 -5.45 4.75
C ILE A 185 6.09 -4.26 4.99
N ALA A 186 5.90 -3.43 3.98
CA ALA A 186 4.98 -2.29 4.05
C ALA A 186 3.60 -2.67 3.53
N ILE A 187 2.58 -2.36 4.34
CA ILE A 187 1.17 -2.57 4.03
C ILE A 187 0.55 -1.21 3.71
N GLU A 188 -0.07 -1.07 2.52
CA GLU A 188 -0.88 0.11 2.23
C GLU A 188 -2.15 0.08 3.06
N VAL A 189 -2.39 1.17 3.78
CA VAL A 189 -3.57 1.39 4.60
C VAL A 189 -4.31 2.65 4.15
N LEU A 190 -5.60 2.71 4.42
CA LEU A 190 -6.41 3.87 4.06
C LEU A 190 -6.08 5.11 4.92
N ASN A 191 -5.58 4.92 6.15
CA ASN A 191 -5.21 6.02 7.05
C ASN A 191 -4.18 5.56 8.07
N ALA A 192 -3.04 6.23 8.13
CA ALA A 192 -1.96 5.87 9.04
C ALA A 192 -2.29 6.22 10.51
N GLY A 193 -2.92 7.37 10.76
CA GLY A 193 -3.33 7.78 12.11
C GLY A 193 -4.36 6.84 12.73
N PHE A 194 -5.35 6.40 11.94
CA PHE A 194 -6.29 5.37 12.40
C PHE A 194 -5.58 4.05 12.69
N THR A 195 -4.65 3.64 11.81
CA THR A 195 -3.86 2.41 11.99
C THR A 195 -3.03 2.48 13.27
N GLN A 196 -2.37 3.62 13.54
CA GLN A 196 -1.63 3.86 14.78
C GLN A 196 -2.52 3.68 16.02
N GLN A 197 -3.68 4.32 16.03
CA GLN A 197 -4.63 4.21 17.14
C GLN A 197 -5.13 2.78 17.34
N ALA A 198 -5.45 2.09 16.24
CA ALA A 198 -5.93 0.71 16.26
C ALA A 198 -4.90 -0.26 16.82
N LEU A 199 -3.64 -0.15 16.38
CA LEU A 199 -2.54 -0.99 16.85
C LEU A 199 -2.20 -0.69 18.31
N SER A 200 -2.15 0.58 18.70
CA SER A 200 -1.92 1.00 20.10
C SER A 200 -3.00 0.49 21.03
N ALA A 201 -4.27 0.51 20.62
CA ALA A 201 -5.39 0.04 21.43
C ALA A 201 -5.32 -1.46 21.76
N ILE A 202 -4.67 -2.26 20.93
CA ILE A 202 -4.44 -3.70 21.17
C ILE A 202 -3.05 -4.02 21.71
N GLY A 203 -2.26 -2.98 22.04
CA GLY A 203 -0.96 -3.12 22.67
C GLY A 203 0.18 -3.55 21.74
N VAL A 204 0.04 -3.35 20.42
CA VAL A 204 1.14 -3.58 19.47
C VAL A 204 2.21 -2.49 19.68
N PRO A 205 3.46 -2.86 19.96
CA PRO A 205 4.53 -1.88 20.13
C PRO A 205 4.87 -1.23 18.79
N LEU A 206 4.80 0.09 18.75
CA LEU A 206 5.16 0.91 17.59
C LEU A 206 6.57 1.46 17.79
N LEU A 207 7.37 1.40 16.72
CA LEU A 207 8.71 1.96 16.69
C LEU A 207 8.67 3.48 16.45
N THR A 208 7.69 3.94 15.66
CA THR A 208 7.54 5.36 15.32
C THR A 208 6.10 5.81 15.53
N ASP A 209 5.92 7.11 15.76
CA ASP A 209 4.68 7.79 15.44
C ASP A 209 4.50 7.86 13.91
N VAL A 210 3.37 8.44 13.46
CA VAL A 210 3.17 8.70 12.04
C VAL A 210 4.22 9.70 11.55
N ILE A 211 5.01 9.28 10.56
CA ILE A 211 6.00 10.10 9.85
C ILE A 211 5.40 10.54 8.53
N VAL A 212 5.46 11.83 8.24
CA VAL A 212 4.97 12.40 6.98
C VAL A 212 6.16 12.82 6.12
N ASP A 213 6.23 12.34 4.89
CA ASP A 213 7.26 12.76 3.95
C ASP A 213 6.89 14.05 3.21
N HIS A 214 7.80 14.55 2.36
CA HIS A 214 7.58 15.79 1.61
C HIS A 214 6.49 15.67 0.52
N ASP A 215 6.14 14.45 0.11
CA ASP A 215 5.05 14.17 -0.83
C ASP A 215 3.71 13.98 -0.10
N GLY A 216 3.73 14.05 1.23
CA GLY A 216 2.57 13.88 2.09
C GLY A 216 2.17 12.43 2.34
N HIS A 217 3.03 11.45 2.01
CA HIS A 217 2.79 10.07 2.40
C HIS A 217 3.04 9.90 3.88
N GLU A 218 2.08 9.28 4.56
CA GLU A 218 2.17 9.00 5.98
C GLU A 218 2.62 7.56 6.20
N GLN A 219 3.58 7.36 7.09
CA GLN A 219 4.11 6.03 7.43
C GLN A 219 4.25 5.86 8.93
N LEU A 220 4.09 4.63 9.40
CA LEU A 220 4.45 4.21 10.75
C LEU A 220 4.97 2.78 10.72
N PHE A 221 5.72 2.39 11.75
CA PHE A 221 6.38 1.09 11.81
C PHE A 221 6.18 0.43 13.17
N THR A 222 6.04 -0.89 13.17
CA THR A 222 6.10 -1.68 14.40
C THR A 222 7.54 -1.86 14.84
N VAL A 223 7.74 -2.17 16.12
CA VAL A 223 8.99 -2.79 16.58
C VAL A 223 9.14 -4.14 15.88
N LEU A 224 10.37 -4.58 15.64
CA LEU A 224 10.66 -5.93 15.16
C LEU A 224 10.12 -6.94 16.18
N ASP A 225 9.23 -7.83 15.75
CA ASP A 225 8.76 -8.90 16.62
C ASP A 225 9.84 -10.01 16.75
N PRO A 226 10.38 -10.24 17.94
CA PRO A 226 11.49 -11.18 18.11
C PRO A 226 11.07 -12.65 17.91
N VAL A 227 9.78 -12.96 17.93
CA VAL A 227 9.28 -14.32 17.74
C VAL A 227 9.16 -14.68 16.27
N SER A 228 8.54 -13.80 15.49
CA SER A 228 8.37 -14.01 14.04
C SER A 228 9.54 -13.49 13.21
N GLY A 229 10.38 -12.59 13.75
CA GLY A 229 11.42 -11.89 13.00
C GLY A 229 10.86 -10.92 11.97
N VAL A 230 9.61 -10.48 12.11
CA VAL A 230 8.94 -9.60 11.16
C VAL A 230 8.82 -8.18 11.73
N GLN A 231 9.16 -7.22 10.90
CA GLN A 231 8.83 -5.81 11.10
C GLN A 231 7.82 -5.37 10.04
N LEU A 232 6.75 -4.70 10.46
CA LEU A 232 5.73 -4.20 9.56
C LEU A 232 5.81 -2.67 9.47
N GLY A 233 5.73 -2.17 8.22
CA GLY A 233 5.45 -0.78 7.93
C GLY A 233 4.01 -0.62 7.48
N PHE A 234 3.39 0.51 7.78
CA PHE A 234 2.08 0.89 7.28
C PHE A 234 2.20 2.23 6.56
N ILE A 235 1.68 2.30 5.35
CA ILE A 235 1.78 3.50 4.53
C ILE A 235 0.40 3.93 4.04
N SER A 236 0.03 5.18 4.31
CA SER A 236 -1.09 5.86 3.67
C SER A 236 -0.54 6.76 2.57
N ARG A 237 -0.94 6.52 1.35
CA ARG A 237 -0.41 7.23 0.19
C ARG A 237 -1.30 8.39 -0.20
N THR A 238 -0.66 9.51 -0.49
CA THR A 238 -1.28 10.71 -1.05
C THR A 238 -0.87 10.86 -2.51
N GLY A 239 -1.81 11.13 -3.41
CA GLY A 239 -1.49 11.40 -4.82
C GLY A 239 -0.97 10.18 -5.58
N HIS A 240 0.25 10.25 -6.09
CA HIS A 240 0.84 9.18 -6.91
C HIS A 240 1.50 8.08 -6.08
N ARG A 241 1.51 6.87 -6.64
CA ARG A 241 2.09 5.68 -6.01
C ARG A 241 3.61 5.69 -5.93
N LEU A 242 4.26 6.42 -6.80
CA LEU A 242 5.71 6.55 -6.94
C LEU A 242 6.08 8.02 -7.20
N PRO A 243 7.27 8.45 -6.80
CA PRO A 243 8.37 7.67 -6.21
C PRO A 243 8.18 7.40 -4.71
N LEU A 244 8.90 6.39 -4.21
CA LEU A 244 9.06 6.14 -2.78
C LEU A 244 10.22 7.00 -2.28
N ASN A 245 10.01 7.77 -1.22
CA ASN A 245 11.06 8.63 -0.68
C ASN A 245 12.08 7.83 0.13
N SER A 246 13.37 7.99 -0.18
CA SER A 246 14.46 7.32 0.54
C SER A 246 14.55 7.75 2.00
N HIS A 247 14.16 9.00 2.31
CA HIS A 247 14.22 9.52 3.67
C HIS A 247 13.40 8.68 4.66
N ASN A 248 12.16 8.35 4.32
CA ASN A 248 11.29 7.56 5.21
C ASN A 248 11.79 6.12 5.35
N VAL A 249 12.31 5.53 4.26
CA VAL A 249 12.90 4.19 4.31
C VAL A 249 14.13 4.16 5.23
N ARG A 250 14.99 5.18 5.17
CA ARG A 250 16.18 5.29 6.02
C ARG A 250 15.88 5.71 7.45
N ALA A 251 14.86 6.53 7.66
CA ALA A 251 14.47 6.97 9.00
C ALA A 251 14.20 5.80 9.95
N LEU A 252 13.72 4.68 9.41
CA LEU A 252 13.48 3.47 10.16
C LEU A 252 14.72 2.89 10.84
N PHE A 253 15.89 2.98 10.18
CA PHE A 253 17.15 2.46 10.72
C PHE A 253 17.75 3.37 11.78
N ALA A 254 17.38 4.65 11.78
CA ALA A 254 17.90 5.64 12.74
C ALA A 254 17.22 5.58 14.12
N VAL A 255 16.06 4.91 14.21
CA VAL A 255 15.34 4.74 15.48
C VAL A 255 15.91 3.53 16.19
N VAL A 256 16.69 3.77 17.25
CA VAL A 256 17.16 2.71 18.16
C VAL A 256 16.00 2.46 19.13
N PRO A 257 15.50 1.22 19.28
CA PRO A 257 14.54 0.91 20.35
C PRO A 257 15.20 1.17 21.69
N ASP A 258 14.53 1.91 22.58
CA ASP A 258 14.93 2.09 23.99
C ASP A 258 14.85 0.77 24.76
#